data_72389e74a3bc92a204fd60641b4b93c4
#
_entry.id   72389e74a3bc92a204fd60641b4b93c4
#
_cell.length_a   1.000
_cell.length_b   1.000
_cell.length_c   1.000
_cell.angle_alpha   90.00
_cell.angle_beta   90.00
_cell.angle_gamma   90.00
#
_symmetry.space_group_name_H-M   'P 1'
#
loop_
_entity.id
_entity.type
_entity.pdbx_description
1 polymer ?
#
loop_
_entity_poly.entity_id
_entity_poly.type
_entity_poly.pdbx_seq_one_letter_code
_entity_poly.pdbx_strand_id
1 'polypeptide(L)'
;VTDVIEITELHKNYGELQVLQGLSLRVAAGEVYGLLGPNGVGKSTLIHLMLGFLRPSRGRLRIFGDTNLERVLPRVGYIPERQRYHTRYTPREYLRFLGSFSGLAGAELHERVERELATVGLHDAAERNLGTFSKGMLQRLGVAQALLTDPDLLLIDEPTSGLDPAGQREVIELLAAVRDRGHTVFLCTHYLHEVELLCDRVGVLAGGRITTEAQVADLRDVAGSVRVQVGALSLEQRRHVEALGVGVRADAQSVRINPNTPALQAAVLRALLDAGVTILALEPLESPLERLYLQAISGKLAVAEPTVLPPAAWAAPFKGAPAAATSSADAHPGEGDTLLNELLGRTDDQEAGRRRQDAE
;
A
#
# COMPACT_ATOMS: atom_id res chain seq x y z
N VAL A 1 24.94 4.38 -2.18
CA VAL A 1 23.48 4.50 -2.08
C VAL A 1 23.18 4.95 -0.65
N THR A 2 22.43 6.03 -0.50
CA THR A 2 22.08 6.58 0.84
C THR A 2 20.77 5.95 1.28
N ASP A 3 20.73 5.38 2.49
CA ASP A 3 19.51 4.83 3.05
C ASP A 3 18.57 5.98 3.47
N VAL A 4 17.32 5.91 3.00
CA VAL A 4 16.24 6.85 3.37
C VAL A 4 15.57 6.43 4.65
N ILE A 5 15.37 5.14 4.84
CA ILE A 5 14.84 4.54 6.08
C ILE A 5 15.89 3.62 6.66
N GLU A 6 16.22 3.83 7.93
CA GLU A 6 17.10 2.94 8.72
C GLU A 6 16.41 2.57 10.01
N ILE A 7 16.15 1.30 10.21
CA ILE A 7 15.54 0.74 11.41
C ILE A 7 16.47 -0.32 11.98
N THR A 8 16.76 -0.22 13.29
CA THR A 8 17.64 -1.15 13.99
C THR A 8 17.00 -1.60 15.28
N GLU A 9 16.79 -2.92 15.40
CA GLU A 9 16.27 -3.58 16.61
C GLU A 9 15.03 -2.88 17.18
N LEU A 10 14.06 -2.54 16.31
CA LEU A 10 12.87 -1.79 16.68
C LEU A 10 11.86 -2.69 17.40
N HIS A 11 11.45 -2.27 18.59
CA HIS A 11 10.43 -2.93 19.39
C HIS A 11 9.25 -1.98 19.62
N LYS A 12 8.04 -2.53 19.58
CA LYS A 12 6.83 -1.84 19.99
C LYS A 12 5.92 -2.75 20.78
N ASN A 13 5.61 -2.33 21.99
CA ASN A 13 4.71 -3.03 22.90
C ASN A 13 3.49 -2.15 23.21
N TYR A 14 2.34 -2.77 23.41
CA TYR A 14 1.12 -2.18 23.94
C TYR A 14 0.75 -2.96 25.22
N GLY A 15 1.17 -2.46 26.37
CA GLY A 15 1.13 -3.24 27.60
C GLY A 15 1.99 -4.50 27.45
N GLU A 16 1.40 -5.66 27.66
CA GLU A 16 2.07 -6.96 27.51
C GLU A 16 2.15 -7.46 26.06
N LEU A 17 1.34 -6.91 25.16
CA LEU A 17 1.33 -7.30 23.75
C LEU A 17 2.55 -6.75 23.02
N GLN A 18 3.42 -7.64 22.56
CA GLN A 18 4.59 -7.31 21.76
C GLN A 18 4.23 -7.37 20.27
N VAL A 19 4.10 -6.21 19.62
CA VAL A 19 3.73 -6.10 18.21
C VAL A 19 4.96 -6.14 17.30
N LEU A 20 6.02 -5.39 17.64
CA LEU A 20 7.31 -5.44 16.94
C LEU A 20 8.37 -5.95 17.91
N GLN A 21 9.21 -6.88 17.42
CA GLN A 21 10.12 -7.66 18.27
C GLN A 21 11.55 -7.68 17.71
N GLY A 22 12.21 -6.51 17.67
CA GLY A 22 13.57 -6.40 17.12
C GLY A 22 13.59 -6.36 15.61
N LEU A 23 12.65 -5.60 15.01
CA LEU A 23 12.57 -5.40 13.57
C LEU A 23 13.75 -4.54 13.12
N SER A 24 14.47 -5.00 12.10
CA SER A 24 15.54 -4.25 11.44
C SER A 24 15.32 -4.26 9.93
N LEU A 25 15.44 -3.10 9.30
CA LEU A 25 15.38 -2.95 7.85
C LEU A 25 16.07 -1.67 7.38
N ARG A 26 16.39 -1.60 6.09
CA ARG A 26 16.88 -0.40 5.41
C ARG A 26 16.17 -0.26 4.08
N VAL A 27 15.91 0.98 3.68
CA VAL A 27 15.35 1.31 2.37
C VAL A 27 16.21 2.37 1.73
N ALA A 28 16.66 2.11 0.53
CA ALA A 28 17.53 3.01 -0.23
C ALA A 28 16.73 4.13 -0.91
N ALA A 29 17.41 5.23 -1.25
CA ALA A 29 16.81 6.31 -2.04
C ALA A 29 16.38 5.80 -3.43
N GLY A 30 15.15 6.14 -3.83
CA GLY A 30 14.54 5.72 -5.10
C GLY A 30 14.07 4.27 -5.14
N GLU A 31 14.19 3.51 -4.04
CA GLU A 31 13.73 2.14 -3.93
C GLU A 31 12.23 2.08 -3.62
N VAL A 32 11.52 1.15 -4.23
CA VAL A 32 10.17 0.74 -3.82
C VAL A 32 10.27 -0.53 -2.98
N TYR A 33 10.13 -0.37 -1.67
CA TYR A 33 10.18 -1.46 -0.70
C TYR A 33 8.78 -1.89 -0.30
N GLY A 34 8.46 -3.17 -0.51
CA GLY A 34 7.20 -3.78 -0.09
C GLY A 34 7.32 -4.47 1.27
N LEU A 35 6.51 -4.10 2.24
CA LEU A 35 6.34 -4.83 3.50
C LEU A 35 5.09 -5.70 3.42
N LEU A 36 5.30 -7.00 3.18
CA LEU A 36 4.25 -7.98 3.04
C LEU A 36 3.98 -8.67 4.38
N GLY A 37 2.70 -8.87 4.74
CA GLY A 37 2.36 -9.59 5.95
C GLY A 37 0.86 -9.68 6.19
N PRO A 38 0.38 -10.63 7.01
CA PRO A 38 -1.04 -10.76 7.32
C PRO A 38 -1.59 -9.54 8.08
N ASN A 39 -2.90 -9.43 8.13
CA ASN A 39 -3.55 -8.37 8.89
C ASN A 39 -3.24 -8.51 10.39
N GLY A 40 -3.00 -7.36 11.05
CA GLY A 40 -2.70 -7.31 12.48
C GLY A 40 -1.26 -7.64 12.86
N VAL A 41 -0.35 -7.94 11.91
CA VAL A 41 1.05 -8.32 12.20
C VAL A 41 1.92 -7.13 12.63
N GLY A 42 1.46 -5.88 12.45
CA GLY A 42 2.18 -4.66 12.85
C GLY A 42 2.61 -3.73 11.71
N LYS A 43 2.14 -3.93 10.47
CA LYS A 43 2.47 -3.07 9.31
C LYS A 43 2.11 -1.60 9.57
N SER A 44 0.85 -1.31 9.88
CA SER A 44 0.40 0.07 10.20
C SER A 44 1.05 0.61 11.47
N THR A 45 1.37 -0.25 12.45
CA THR A 45 2.15 0.17 13.64
C THR A 45 3.52 0.68 13.24
N LEU A 46 4.19 0.03 12.29
CA LEU A 46 5.48 0.47 11.78
C LEU A 46 5.37 1.81 11.06
N ILE A 47 4.38 1.99 10.18
CA ILE A 47 4.10 3.29 9.53
C ILE A 47 3.84 4.38 10.58
N HIS A 48 3.03 4.12 11.60
CA HIS A 48 2.75 5.10 12.64
C HIS A 48 3.99 5.46 13.48
N LEU A 49 4.94 4.54 13.64
CA LEU A 49 6.25 4.84 14.25
C LEU A 49 7.08 5.74 13.34
N MET A 50 7.09 5.49 12.02
CA MET A 50 7.79 6.34 11.04
C MET A 50 7.19 7.74 10.92
N LEU A 51 5.87 7.87 11.07
CA LEU A 51 5.18 9.16 11.11
C LEU A 51 5.27 9.88 12.46
N GLY A 52 5.91 9.27 13.47
CA GLY A 52 6.00 9.86 14.80
C GLY A 52 4.70 9.84 15.60
N PHE A 53 3.61 9.25 15.09
CA PHE A 53 2.35 9.08 15.84
C PHE A 53 2.51 8.14 17.04
N LEU A 54 3.49 7.25 16.97
CA LEU A 54 3.87 6.33 18.04
C LEU A 54 5.35 6.46 18.34
N ARG A 55 5.72 6.18 19.59
CA ARG A 55 7.12 6.07 20.00
C ARG A 55 7.52 4.60 20.11
N PRO A 56 8.72 4.22 19.66
CA PRO A 56 9.23 2.87 19.85
C PRO A 56 9.41 2.55 21.34
N SER A 57 9.24 1.29 21.73
CA SER A 57 9.55 0.82 23.09
C SER A 57 11.05 0.63 23.29
N ARG A 58 11.75 0.20 22.22
CA ARG A 58 13.21 0.05 22.14
C ARG A 58 13.65 0.14 20.69
N GLY A 59 14.96 0.25 20.47
CA GLY A 59 15.56 0.30 19.14
C GLY A 59 15.68 1.72 18.60
N ARG A 60 16.04 1.82 17.34
CA ARG A 60 16.30 3.10 16.68
C ARG A 60 15.61 3.15 15.30
N LEU A 61 15.04 4.29 15.00
CA LEU A 61 14.46 4.63 13.71
C LEU A 61 15.08 5.95 13.22
N ARG A 62 15.54 5.98 11.99
CA ARG A 62 16.00 7.18 11.28
C ARG A 62 15.31 7.27 9.93
N ILE A 63 14.94 8.47 9.54
CA ILE A 63 14.47 8.81 8.19
C ILE A 63 15.37 9.92 7.69
N PHE A 64 15.93 9.76 6.49
CA PHE A 64 16.96 10.65 5.92
C PHE A 64 18.15 10.89 6.86
N GLY A 65 18.53 9.86 7.65
CA GLY A 65 19.60 9.92 8.61
C GLY A 65 19.28 10.64 9.93
N ASP A 66 18.10 11.28 10.06
CA ASP A 66 17.66 11.99 11.27
C ASP A 66 16.74 11.11 12.14
N THR A 67 16.88 11.22 13.46
CA THR A 67 15.99 10.62 14.45
C THR A 67 14.86 11.57 14.88
N ASN A 68 14.99 12.88 14.60
CA ASN A 68 13.94 13.85 14.83
C ASN A 68 12.95 13.83 13.67
N LEU A 69 11.87 13.06 13.82
CA LEU A 69 10.88 12.89 12.77
C LEU A 69 10.15 14.19 12.39
N GLU A 70 9.96 15.12 13.31
CA GLU A 70 9.31 16.42 13.02
C GLU A 70 10.05 17.21 11.92
N ARG A 71 11.38 17.07 11.83
CA ARG A 71 12.19 17.72 10.80
C ARG A 71 12.08 17.09 9.44
N VAL A 72 11.77 15.80 9.38
CA VAL A 72 11.75 15.04 8.13
C VAL A 72 10.36 14.86 7.56
N LEU A 73 9.31 14.99 8.37
CA LEU A 73 7.91 14.83 7.96
C LEU A 73 7.50 15.74 6.79
N PRO A 74 7.99 16.98 6.63
CA PRO A 74 7.67 17.79 5.45
C PRO A 74 8.12 17.18 4.10
N ARG A 75 9.03 16.19 4.14
CA ARG A 75 9.53 15.45 2.98
C ARG A 75 8.86 14.08 2.82
N VAL A 76 7.85 13.78 3.65
CA VAL A 76 7.16 12.48 3.70
C VAL A 76 5.71 12.66 3.29
N GLY A 77 5.29 11.96 2.24
CA GLY A 77 3.89 11.79 1.88
C GLY A 77 3.31 10.53 2.52
N TYR A 78 2.04 10.56 2.91
CA TYR A 78 1.38 9.41 3.53
C TYR A 78 0.03 9.12 2.91
N ILE A 79 -0.19 7.86 2.55
CA ILE A 79 -1.47 7.35 2.06
C ILE A 79 -1.95 6.30 3.07
N PRO A 80 -2.97 6.61 3.90
CA PRO A 80 -3.52 5.67 4.87
C PRO A 80 -4.44 4.64 4.23
N GLU A 81 -4.61 3.48 4.87
CA GLU A 81 -5.58 2.44 4.46
C GLU A 81 -7.00 3.00 4.33
N ARG A 82 -7.40 3.84 5.30
CA ARG A 82 -8.74 4.43 5.36
C ARG A 82 -8.64 5.93 5.35
N GLN A 83 -9.16 6.51 4.29
CA GLN A 83 -9.22 7.94 4.15
C GLN A 83 -10.59 8.46 4.57
N ARG A 84 -10.60 9.53 5.35
CA ARG A 84 -11.82 10.22 5.76
C ARG A 84 -11.76 11.67 5.30
N TYR A 85 -12.71 12.04 4.48
CA TYR A 85 -12.83 13.38 3.94
C TYR A 85 -14.11 14.03 4.43
N HIS A 86 -14.07 15.34 4.58
CA HIS A 86 -15.29 16.13 4.75
C HIS A 86 -16.04 16.16 3.42
N THR A 87 -17.23 15.56 3.42
CA THR A 87 -17.99 15.25 2.20
C THR A 87 -18.50 16.48 1.47
N ARG A 88 -18.54 17.65 2.10
CA ARG A 88 -19.02 18.92 1.52
C ARG A 88 -17.99 19.69 0.68
N TYR A 89 -16.71 19.36 0.81
CA TYR A 89 -15.66 20.01 0.01
C TYR A 89 -15.52 19.36 -1.36
N THR A 90 -15.00 20.15 -2.31
CA THR A 90 -14.49 19.64 -3.58
C THR A 90 -13.04 19.18 -3.45
N PRO A 91 -12.53 18.32 -4.34
CA PRO A 91 -11.11 17.95 -4.38
C PRO A 91 -10.16 19.14 -4.39
N ARG A 92 -10.45 20.15 -5.23
CA ARG A 92 -9.62 21.35 -5.35
C ARG A 92 -9.58 22.15 -4.06
N GLU A 93 -10.74 22.38 -3.44
CA GLU A 93 -10.81 23.08 -2.14
C GLU A 93 -10.06 22.32 -1.07
N TYR A 94 -10.22 20.99 -1.03
CA TYR A 94 -9.59 20.15 -0.03
C TYR A 94 -8.06 20.12 -0.17
N LEU A 95 -7.53 19.96 -1.39
CA LEU A 95 -6.09 20.00 -1.64
C LEU A 95 -5.49 21.40 -1.36
N ARG A 96 -6.19 22.49 -1.72
CA ARG A 96 -5.75 23.84 -1.38
C ARG A 96 -5.67 24.04 0.14
N PHE A 97 -6.69 23.59 0.85
CA PHE A 97 -6.71 23.64 2.31
C PHE A 97 -5.50 22.92 2.91
N LEU A 98 -5.25 21.68 2.52
CA LEU A 98 -4.10 20.92 3.02
C LEU A 98 -2.76 21.52 2.62
N GLY A 99 -2.61 21.96 1.38
CA GLY A 99 -1.38 22.59 0.91
C GLY A 99 -1.02 23.87 1.67
N SER A 100 -2.02 24.64 2.10
CA SER A 100 -1.80 25.83 2.92
C SER A 100 -1.19 25.50 4.29
N PHE A 101 -1.56 24.37 4.92
CA PHE A 101 -0.91 23.88 6.15
C PHE A 101 0.52 23.41 5.93
N SER A 102 0.84 22.97 4.72
CA SER A 102 2.21 22.56 4.34
C SER A 102 3.08 23.75 3.93
N GLY A 103 2.62 24.97 4.08
CA GLY A 103 3.34 26.19 3.77
C GLY A 103 3.29 26.60 2.29
N LEU A 104 2.52 25.90 1.45
CA LEU A 104 2.31 26.29 0.06
C LEU A 104 1.30 27.45 -0.02
N ALA A 105 1.56 28.42 -0.89
CA ALA A 105 0.70 29.59 -1.04
C ALA A 105 0.68 30.14 -2.48
N GLY A 106 -0.32 30.97 -2.77
CA GLY A 106 -0.39 31.73 -4.02
C GLY A 106 -0.39 30.86 -5.28
N ALA A 107 0.41 31.26 -6.26
CA ALA A 107 0.50 30.61 -7.56
C ALA A 107 1.08 29.18 -7.46
N GLU A 108 2.07 28.96 -6.59
CA GLU A 108 2.68 27.63 -6.37
C GLU A 108 1.65 26.62 -5.88
N LEU A 109 0.85 26.98 -4.87
CA LEU A 109 -0.21 26.11 -4.37
C LEU A 109 -1.23 25.78 -5.46
N HIS A 110 -1.63 26.79 -6.26
CA HIS A 110 -2.58 26.57 -7.34
C HIS A 110 -2.01 25.59 -8.38
N GLU A 111 -0.78 25.82 -8.86
CA GLU A 111 -0.13 24.97 -9.85
C GLU A 111 0.03 23.53 -9.36
N ARG A 112 0.46 23.32 -8.12
CA ARG A 112 0.61 21.99 -7.55
C ARG A 112 -0.73 21.26 -7.43
N VAL A 113 -1.78 21.94 -6.98
CA VAL A 113 -3.13 21.35 -6.88
C VAL A 113 -3.64 20.90 -8.26
N GLU A 114 -3.54 21.74 -9.30
CA GLU A 114 -3.99 21.37 -10.65
C GLU A 114 -3.15 20.22 -11.23
N ARG A 115 -1.84 20.25 -11.02
CA ARG A 115 -0.93 19.19 -11.45
C ARG A 115 -1.29 17.85 -10.80
N GLU A 116 -1.52 17.80 -9.49
CA GLU A 116 -1.81 16.54 -8.82
C GLU A 116 -3.23 16.05 -9.12
N LEU A 117 -4.22 16.94 -9.29
CA LEU A 117 -5.54 16.56 -9.77
C LEU A 117 -5.49 15.92 -11.17
N ALA A 118 -4.68 16.46 -12.07
CA ALA A 118 -4.46 15.89 -13.39
C ALA A 118 -3.73 14.53 -13.29
N THR A 119 -2.70 14.45 -12.46
CA THR A 119 -1.91 13.22 -12.23
C THR A 119 -2.79 12.05 -11.81
N VAL A 120 -3.75 12.28 -10.92
CA VAL A 120 -4.63 11.21 -10.40
C VAL A 120 -5.93 11.06 -11.22
N GLY A 121 -6.07 11.75 -12.35
CA GLY A 121 -7.26 11.69 -13.21
C GLY A 121 -8.54 12.21 -12.55
N LEU A 122 -8.43 13.23 -11.70
CA LEU A 122 -9.56 13.86 -11.02
C LEU A 122 -9.81 15.30 -11.46
N HIS A 123 -9.10 15.80 -12.48
CA HIS A 123 -9.23 17.17 -12.97
C HIS A 123 -10.68 17.51 -13.35
N ASP A 124 -11.35 16.64 -14.12
CA ASP A 124 -12.74 16.85 -14.57
C ASP A 124 -13.77 16.76 -13.43
N ALA A 125 -13.38 16.14 -12.32
CA ALA A 125 -14.21 16.01 -11.12
C ALA A 125 -13.80 17.01 -10.00
N ALA A 126 -12.86 17.93 -10.29
CA ALA A 126 -12.24 18.79 -9.31
C ALA A 126 -13.21 19.74 -8.57
N GLU A 127 -14.38 20.04 -9.18
CA GLU A 127 -15.44 20.86 -8.61
C GLU A 127 -16.63 20.04 -8.08
N ARG A 128 -16.58 18.71 -8.18
CA ARG A 128 -17.63 17.86 -7.65
C ARG A 128 -17.45 17.66 -6.15
N ASN A 129 -18.56 17.60 -5.43
CA ASN A 129 -18.54 17.38 -3.99
C ASN A 129 -17.99 15.97 -3.65
N LEU A 130 -17.06 15.87 -2.69
CA LEU A 130 -16.44 14.62 -2.24
C LEU A 130 -17.46 13.58 -1.75
N GLY A 131 -18.63 14.02 -1.26
CA GLY A 131 -19.73 13.12 -0.88
C GLY A 131 -20.29 12.29 -2.03
N THR A 132 -20.00 12.66 -3.29
CA THR A 132 -20.44 11.93 -4.50
C THR A 132 -19.35 11.00 -5.07
N PHE A 133 -18.19 10.93 -4.42
CA PHE A 133 -17.04 10.17 -4.92
C PHE A 133 -17.17 8.68 -4.60
N SER A 134 -16.76 7.83 -5.56
CA SER A 134 -16.53 6.42 -5.30
C SER A 134 -15.31 6.23 -4.38
N LYS A 135 -15.21 5.07 -3.76
CA LYS A 135 -14.03 4.73 -2.92
C LYS A 135 -12.71 4.84 -3.71
N GLY A 136 -12.69 4.40 -4.97
CA GLY A 136 -11.51 4.53 -5.83
C GLY A 136 -11.16 5.99 -6.13
N MET A 137 -12.15 6.87 -6.35
CA MET A 137 -11.91 8.31 -6.52
C MET A 137 -11.33 8.94 -5.24
N LEU A 138 -11.85 8.57 -4.07
CA LEU A 138 -11.31 9.04 -2.79
C LEU A 138 -9.87 8.54 -2.58
N GLN A 139 -9.58 7.30 -2.96
CA GLN A 139 -8.23 6.74 -2.89
C GLN A 139 -7.26 7.51 -3.80
N ARG A 140 -7.65 7.80 -5.03
CA ARG A 140 -6.86 8.63 -5.95
C ARG A 140 -6.63 10.05 -5.41
N LEU A 141 -7.63 10.65 -4.77
CA LEU A 141 -7.47 11.93 -4.09
C LEU A 141 -6.42 11.85 -2.96
N GLY A 142 -6.36 10.74 -2.23
CA GLY A 142 -5.33 10.52 -1.21
C GLY A 142 -3.92 10.41 -1.79
N VAL A 143 -3.79 9.86 -2.98
CA VAL A 143 -2.50 9.89 -3.69
C VAL A 143 -2.14 11.34 -4.06
N ALA A 144 -3.09 12.12 -4.61
CA ALA A 144 -2.86 13.54 -4.91
C ALA A 144 -2.45 14.34 -3.66
N GLN A 145 -3.12 14.09 -2.53
CA GLN A 145 -2.79 14.70 -1.24
C GLN A 145 -1.34 14.38 -0.82
N ALA A 146 -0.95 13.11 -0.92
CA ALA A 146 0.40 12.69 -0.52
C ALA A 146 1.49 13.26 -1.42
N LEU A 147 1.20 13.51 -2.71
CA LEU A 147 2.13 14.08 -3.68
C LEU A 147 2.19 15.62 -3.66
N LEU A 148 1.25 16.28 -3.00
CA LEU A 148 1.08 17.73 -3.08
C LEU A 148 2.34 18.53 -2.68
N THR A 149 3.11 18.03 -1.73
CA THR A 149 4.36 18.63 -1.25
C THR A 149 5.60 18.14 -2.00
N ASP A 150 5.44 17.29 -3.02
CA ASP A 150 6.53 16.66 -3.77
C ASP A 150 7.53 15.93 -2.84
N PRO A 151 7.06 14.91 -2.10
CA PRO A 151 7.83 14.26 -1.05
C PRO A 151 8.95 13.38 -1.59
N ASP A 152 10.07 13.28 -0.87
CA ASP A 152 11.16 12.33 -1.19
C ASP A 152 10.83 10.89 -0.80
N LEU A 153 9.91 10.69 0.17
CA LEU A 153 9.47 9.40 0.68
C LEU A 153 7.94 9.32 0.72
N LEU A 154 7.39 8.28 0.16
CA LEU A 154 5.97 7.94 0.27
C LEU A 154 5.79 6.72 1.18
N LEU A 155 5.01 6.89 2.25
CA LEU A 155 4.53 5.80 3.10
C LEU A 155 3.11 5.44 2.69
N ILE A 156 2.87 4.20 2.32
CA ILE A 156 1.60 3.74 1.76
C ILE A 156 1.10 2.55 2.57
N ASP A 157 -0.11 2.66 3.13
CA ASP A 157 -0.73 1.59 3.92
C ASP A 157 -1.95 1.03 3.20
N GLU A 158 -1.87 -0.22 2.71
CA GLU A 158 -2.96 -0.99 2.10
C GLU A 158 -3.74 -0.21 1.01
N PRO A 159 -3.10 0.29 -0.06
CA PRO A 159 -3.69 1.29 -0.97
C PRO A 159 -4.89 0.80 -1.76
N THR A 160 -5.06 -0.51 -1.95
CA THR A 160 -6.17 -1.08 -2.73
C THR A 160 -7.20 -1.78 -1.86
N SER A 161 -7.05 -1.73 -0.52
CA SER A 161 -7.94 -2.40 0.42
C SER A 161 -9.41 -2.02 0.20
N GLY A 162 -10.25 -3.05 -0.06
CA GLY A 162 -11.69 -2.91 -0.25
C GLY A 162 -12.11 -2.13 -1.50
N LEU A 163 -11.25 -1.98 -2.49
CA LEU A 163 -11.61 -1.57 -3.84
C LEU A 163 -12.06 -2.79 -4.66
N ASP A 164 -12.89 -2.55 -5.66
CA ASP A 164 -13.21 -3.54 -6.68
C ASP A 164 -12.00 -3.80 -7.60
N PRO A 165 -11.98 -4.88 -8.38
CA PRO A 165 -10.82 -5.21 -9.22
C PRO A 165 -10.44 -4.14 -10.25
N ALA A 166 -11.39 -3.33 -10.72
CA ALA A 166 -11.11 -2.24 -11.64
C ALA A 166 -10.39 -1.09 -10.91
N GLY A 167 -10.93 -0.66 -9.76
CA GLY A 167 -10.32 0.36 -8.92
C GLY A 167 -8.94 -0.03 -8.38
N GLN A 168 -8.72 -1.32 -8.08
CA GLN A 168 -7.39 -1.81 -7.70
C GLN A 168 -6.37 -1.59 -8.82
N ARG A 169 -6.71 -1.95 -10.06
CA ARG A 169 -5.82 -1.75 -11.23
C ARG A 169 -5.49 -0.27 -11.43
N GLU A 170 -6.52 0.60 -11.41
CA GLU A 170 -6.31 2.05 -11.57
C GLU A 170 -5.33 2.61 -10.52
N VAL A 171 -5.46 2.21 -9.25
CA VAL A 171 -4.56 2.66 -8.19
C VAL A 171 -3.16 2.08 -8.36
N ILE A 172 -3.01 0.81 -8.75
CA ILE A 172 -1.71 0.19 -9.03
C ILE A 172 -1.01 0.91 -10.19
N GLU A 173 -1.70 1.18 -11.29
CA GLU A 173 -1.16 1.91 -12.43
C GLU A 173 -0.72 3.32 -12.05
N LEU A 174 -1.50 4.01 -11.21
CA LEU A 174 -1.15 5.31 -10.68
C LEU A 174 0.11 5.25 -9.80
N LEU A 175 0.21 4.28 -8.90
CA LEU A 175 1.39 4.10 -8.04
C LEU A 175 2.63 3.70 -8.85
N ALA A 176 2.47 2.94 -9.93
CA ALA A 176 3.56 2.66 -10.86
C ALA A 176 4.08 3.94 -11.54
N ALA A 177 3.17 4.83 -11.97
CA ALA A 177 3.56 6.12 -12.54
C ALA A 177 4.27 7.02 -11.49
N VAL A 178 3.89 6.95 -10.23
CA VAL A 178 4.57 7.65 -9.12
C VAL A 178 5.96 7.08 -8.89
N ARG A 179 6.11 5.75 -8.86
CA ARG A 179 7.43 5.08 -8.80
C ARG A 179 8.36 5.56 -9.92
N ASP A 180 7.86 5.62 -11.15
CA ASP A 180 8.64 5.99 -12.33
C ASP A 180 9.12 7.46 -12.30
N ARG A 181 8.58 8.30 -11.40
CA ARG A 181 9.09 9.65 -11.10
C ARG A 181 10.31 9.63 -10.17
N GLY A 182 10.69 8.47 -9.62
CA GLY A 182 11.88 8.31 -8.78
C GLY A 182 11.68 8.56 -7.29
N HIS A 183 10.42 8.64 -6.81
CA HIS A 183 10.14 8.70 -5.37
C HIS A 183 10.60 7.43 -4.67
N THR A 184 11.10 7.55 -3.44
CA THR A 184 11.26 6.40 -2.55
C THR A 184 9.90 6.00 -2.01
N VAL A 185 9.54 4.73 -2.08
CA VAL A 185 8.22 4.24 -1.64
C VAL A 185 8.38 3.11 -0.63
N PHE A 186 7.67 3.22 0.49
CA PHE A 186 7.49 2.16 1.46
C PHE A 186 6.03 1.72 1.45
N LEU A 187 5.75 0.56 0.86
CA LEU A 187 4.42 0.02 0.67
C LEU A 187 4.13 -1.08 1.68
N CYS A 188 3.12 -0.91 2.54
CA CYS A 188 2.57 -1.98 3.37
C CYS A 188 1.36 -2.60 2.67
N THR A 189 1.38 -3.91 2.50
CA THR A 189 0.26 -4.64 1.89
C THR A 189 0.19 -6.10 2.35
N HIS A 190 -0.94 -6.74 2.13
CA HIS A 190 -1.10 -8.18 2.20
C HIS A 190 -1.36 -8.81 0.82
N TYR A 191 -1.40 -7.99 -0.24
CA TYR A 191 -1.63 -8.43 -1.62
C TYR A 191 -0.31 -8.68 -2.34
N LEU A 192 -0.04 -9.94 -2.68
CA LEU A 192 1.16 -10.37 -3.40
C LEU A 192 1.31 -9.66 -4.76
N HIS A 193 0.18 -9.50 -5.46
CA HIS A 193 0.16 -8.87 -6.78
C HIS A 193 0.65 -7.42 -6.78
N GLU A 194 0.35 -6.64 -5.73
CA GLU A 194 0.88 -5.28 -5.59
C GLU A 194 2.41 -5.29 -5.49
N VAL A 195 2.96 -6.22 -4.71
CA VAL A 195 4.41 -6.37 -4.53
C VAL A 195 5.07 -6.75 -5.85
N GLU A 196 4.50 -7.74 -6.59
CA GLU A 196 5.04 -8.20 -7.87
C GLU A 196 5.08 -7.09 -8.94
N LEU A 197 4.11 -6.17 -8.93
CA LEU A 197 4.00 -5.10 -9.91
C LEU A 197 4.77 -3.83 -9.55
N LEU A 198 4.83 -3.49 -8.26
CA LEU A 198 5.31 -2.19 -7.83
C LEU A 198 6.69 -2.22 -7.21
N CYS A 199 7.06 -3.30 -6.49
CA CYS A 199 8.22 -3.28 -5.62
C CYS A 199 9.50 -3.77 -6.30
N ASP A 200 10.63 -3.20 -5.89
CA ASP A 200 11.97 -3.67 -6.24
C ASP A 200 12.39 -4.78 -5.28
N ARG A 201 12.12 -4.59 -3.98
CA ARG A 201 12.44 -5.52 -2.92
C ARG A 201 11.25 -5.70 -1.98
N VAL A 202 11.13 -6.89 -1.39
CA VAL A 202 10.08 -7.25 -0.46
C VAL A 202 10.65 -7.80 0.82
N GLY A 203 10.10 -7.38 1.96
CA GLY A 203 10.30 -7.99 3.26
C GLY A 203 9.01 -8.61 3.77
N VAL A 204 9.07 -9.82 4.32
CA VAL A 204 7.90 -10.48 4.93
C VAL A 204 7.92 -10.27 6.43
N LEU A 205 6.90 -9.58 6.94
CA LEU A 205 6.70 -9.35 8.36
C LEU A 205 5.86 -10.49 8.97
N ALA A 206 6.47 -11.26 9.85
CA ALA A 206 5.81 -12.32 10.61
C ALA A 206 6.28 -12.34 12.04
N GLY A 207 5.36 -12.48 13.01
CA GLY A 207 5.66 -12.47 14.45
C GLY A 207 6.47 -11.24 14.90
N GLY A 208 6.15 -10.07 14.36
CA GLY A 208 6.78 -8.80 14.73
C GLY A 208 8.21 -8.60 14.21
N ARG A 209 8.69 -9.44 13.29
CA ARG A 209 10.04 -9.37 12.69
C ARG A 209 9.98 -9.52 11.19
N ILE A 210 10.97 -8.99 10.49
CA ILE A 210 11.20 -9.37 9.09
C ILE A 210 11.85 -10.74 9.10
N THR A 211 11.14 -11.74 8.58
CA THR A 211 11.59 -13.13 8.56
C THR A 211 12.36 -13.47 7.31
N THR A 212 12.12 -12.75 6.23
CA THR A 212 12.82 -12.92 4.96
C THR A 212 12.73 -11.65 4.13
N GLU A 213 13.74 -11.40 3.31
CA GLU A 213 13.78 -10.34 2.30
C GLU A 213 14.25 -10.93 0.97
N ALA A 214 13.74 -10.38 -0.13
CA ALA A 214 14.16 -10.78 -1.47
C ALA A 214 14.00 -9.61 -2.46
N GLN A 215 14.86 -9.59 -3.49
CA GLN A 215 14.61 -8.76 -4.68
C GLN A 215 13.47 -9.37 -5.48
N VAL A 216 12.50 -8.58 -5.88
CA VAL A 216 11.33 -9.06 -6.64
C VAL A 216 11.77 -9.57 -8.02
N ALA A 217 12.79 -8.96 -8.62
CA ALA A 217 13.37 -9.42 -9.89
C ALA A 217 13.92 -10.84 -9.79
N ASP A 218 14.63 -11.18 -8.70
CA ASP A 218 15.19 -12.51 -8.50
C ASP A 218 14.11 -13.58 -8.37
N LEU A 219 12.94 -13.22 -7.85
CA LEU A 219 11.81 -14.14 -7.70
C LEU A 219 11.17 -14.50 -9.04
N ARG A 220 11.27 -13.64 -10.07
CA ARG A 220 10.72 -13.92 -11.40
C ARG A 220 11.47 -15.02 -12.12
N ASP A 221 12.75 -15.20 -11.83
CA ASP A 221 13.64 -16.20 -12.46
C ASP A 221 13.61 -17.56 -11.74
N VAL A 222 12.98 -17.65 -10.57
CA VAL A 222 12.87 -18.92 -9.84
C VAL A 222 11.88 -19.83 -10.53
N ALA A 223 12.31 -21.04 -10.84
CA ALA A 223 11.45 -22.08 -11.41
C ALA A 223 10.27 -22.38 -10.48
N GLY A 224 9.11 -21.83 -10.80
CA GLY A 224 7.87 -22.07 -10.09
C GLY A 224 7.31 -23.47 -10.31
N SER A 225 6.09 -23.72 -9.91
CA SER A 225 5.30 -24.88 -10.32
C SER A 225 4.20 -24.46 -11.30
N VAL A 226 4.00 -25.26 -12.34
CA VAL A 226 3.04 -25.00 -13.40
C VAL A 226 2.09 -26.19 -13.52
N ARG A 227 0.82 -25.89 -13.77
CA ARG A 227 -0.20 -26.85 -14.19
C ARG A 227 -0.49 -26.65 -15.66
N VAL A 228 -0.34 -27.71 -16.44
CA VAL A 228 -0.82 -27.77 -17.81
C VAL A 228 -2.19 -28.44 -17.78
N GLN A 229 -3.24 -27.68 -18.06
CA GLN A 229 -4.58 -28.27 -18.24
C GLN A 229 -4.66 -28.85 -19.65
N VAL A 230 -5.13 -30.08 -19.72
CA VAL A 230 -5.18 -30.84 -20.97
C VAL A 230 -6.52 -31.54 -21.13
N GLY A 231 -6.80 -31.99 -22.32
CA GLY A 231 -7.84 -32.97 -22.57
C GLY A 231 -7.62 -34.27 -21.80
N ALA A 232 -8.53 -35.24 -21.93
CA ALA A 232 -8.40 -36.52 -21.21
C ALA A 232 -7.11 -37.25 -21.57
N LEU A 233 -6.33 -37.60 -20.54
CA LEU A 233 -5.10 -38.39 -20.67
C LEU A 233 -5.38 -39.88 -20.40
N SER A 234 -4.93 -40.76 -21.31
CA SER A 234 -4.89 -42.19 -21.05
C SER A 234 -3.84 -42.53 -19.97
N LEU A 235 -3.92 -43.73 -19.40
CA LEU A 235 -2.96 -44.20 -18.41
C LEU A 235 -1.55 -44.27 -18.98
N GLU A 236 -1.41 -44.64 -20.23
CA GLU A 236 -0.13 -44.75 -20.94
C GLU A 236 0.49 -43.34 -21.15
N GLN A 237 -0.29 -42.39 -21.63
CA GLN A 237 0.12 -40.98 -21.79
C GLN A 237 0.58 -40.37 -20.47
N ARG A 238 -0.13 -40.62 -19.37
CA ARG A 238 0.29 -40.15 -18.03
C ARG A 238 1.67 -40.69 -17.64
N ARG A 239 1.85 -42.00 -17.74
CA ARG A 239 3.14 -42.63 -17.42
C ARG A 239 4.26 -42.11 -18.28
N HIS A 240 4.00 -41.89 -19.58
CA HIS A 240 4.98 -41.34 -20.49
C HIS A 240 5.44 -39.96 -20.08
N VAL A 241 4.50 -39.07 -19.77
CA VAL A 241 4.80 -37.72 -19.37
C VAL A 241 5.48 -37.64 -17.97
N GLU A 242 5.08 -38.52 -17.03
CA GLU A 242 5.71 -38.57 -15.69
C GLU A 242 7.16 -39.10 -15.77
N ALA A 243 7.49 -39.91 -16.76
CA ALA A 243 8.85 -40.40 -16.98
C ALA A 243 9.84 -39.33 -17.45
N LEU A 244 9.36 -38.15 -17.90
CA LEU A 244 10.22 -37.06 -18.37
C LEU A 244 10.98 -36.35 -17.23
N GLY A 245 10.51 -36.48 -15.98
CA GLY A 245 11.21 -35.89 -14.85
C GLY A 245 10.56 -36.18 -13.49
N VAL A 246 11.39 -36.22 -12.45
CA VAL A 246 10.96 -36.54 -11.06
C VAL A 246 9.88 -35.56 -10.54
N GLY A 247 9.90 -34.34 -11.06
CA GLY A 247 8.94 -33.28 -10.68
C GLY A 247 7.66 -33.23 -11.51
N VAL A 248 7.45 -34.20 -12.42
CA VAL A 248 6.22 -34.24 -13.24
C VAL A 248 5.23 -35.21 -12.63
N ARG A 249 3.97 -34.74 -12.50
CA ARG A 249 2.82 -35.55 -12.03
C ARG A 249 1.66 -35.35 -12.99
N ALA A 250 1.02 -36.41 -13.43
CA ALA A 250 -0.07 -36.37 -14.38
C ALA A 250 -1.36 -36.95 -13.81
N ASP A 251 -2.43 -36.18 -13.84
CA ASP A 251 -3.77 -36.59 -13.56
C ASP A 251 -4.58 -36.86 -14.87
N ALA A 252 -5.87 -37.13 -14.76
CA ALA A 252 -6.69 -37.42 -15.93
C ALA A 252 -6.82 -36.23 -16.90
N GLN A 253 -6.70 -34.98 -16.40
CA GLN A 253 -6.92 -33.76 -17.17
C GLN A 253 -5.89 -32.66 -16.86
N SER A 254 -4.84 -32.99 -16.14
CA SER A 254 -3.78 -32.02 -15.83
C SER A 254 -2.41 -32.68 -15.67
N VAL A 255 -1.38 -31.91 -16.02
CA VAL A 255 0.00 -32.26 -15.74
C VAL A 255 0.62 -31.15 -14.90
N ARG A 256 1.19 -31.52 -13.75
CA ARG A 256 1.91 -30.61 -12.86
C ARG A 256 3.41 -30.79 -13.05
N ILE A 257 4.12 -29.66 -13.18
CA ILE A 257 5.57 -29.62 -13.32
C ILE A 257 6.14 -28.84 -12.15
N ASN A 258 7.00 -29.44 -11.31
CA ASN A 258 7.64 -28.81 -10.17
C ASN A 258 9.01 -29.44 -9.85
N PRO A 259 10.16 -28.74 -10.00
CA PRO A 259 10.27 -27.37 -10.45
C PRO A 259 10.01 -27.22 -11.96
N ASN A 260 9.40 -26.11 -12.35
CA ASN A 260 9.14 -25.78 -13.75
C ASN A 260 10.37 -25.09 -14.38
N THR A 261 11.31 -25.88 -14.89
CA THR A 261 12.40 -25.34 -15.69
C THR A 261 11.98 -25.20 -17.17
N PRO A 262 12.49 -24.20 -17.92
CA PRO A 262 12.17 -24.06 -19.35
C PRO A 262 12.37 -25.31 -20.16
N ALA A 263 13.44 -26.08 -19.88
CA ALA A 263 13.76 -27.33 -20.56
C ALA A 263 12.71 -28.42 -20.26
N LEU A 264 12.35 -28.60 -18.98
CA LEU A 264 11.37 -29.63 -18.57
C LEU A 264 9.95 -29.25 -19.06
N GLN A 265 9.58 -27.98 -18.98
CA GLN A 265 8.31 -27.50 -19.53
C GLN A 265 8.21 -27.78 -21.03
N ALA A 266 9.25 -27.42 -21.80
CA ALA A 266 9.28 -27.67 -23.24
C ALA A 266 9.21 -29.17 -23.58
N ALA A 267 9.88 -30.04 -22.81
CA ALA A 267 9.83 -31.48 -23.00
C ALA A 267 8.41 -32.03 -22.74
N VAL A 268 7.78 -31.62 -21.66
CA VAL A 268 6.38 -32.02 -21.31
C VAL A 268 5.40 -31.56 -22.37
N LEU A 269 5.46 -30.27 -22.79
CA LEU A 269 4.55 -29.75 -23.81
C LEU A 269 4.72 -30.49 -25.15
N ARG A 270 5.95 -30.76 -25.59
CA ARG A 270 6.21 -31.56 -26.82
C ARG A 270 5.62 -32.95 -26.70
N ALA A 271 5.88 -33.66 -25.62
CA ALA A 271 5.38 -35.02 -25.43
C ALA A 271 3.83 -35.09 -25.45
N LEU A 272 3.17 -34.08 -24.88
CA LEU A 272 1.69 -33.95 -24.94
C LEU A 272 1.19 -33.70 -26.36
N LEU A 273 1.81 -32.79 -27.09
CA LEU A 273 1.47 -32.48 -28.48
C LEU A 273 1.72 -33.68 -29.40
N ASP A 274 2.89 -34.37 -29.29
CA ASP A 274 3.23 -35.56 -30.08
C ASP A 274 2.28 -36.72 -29.81
N ALA A 275 1.74 -36.80 -28.58
CA ALA A 275 0.68 -37.75 -28.22
C ALA A 275 -0.73 -37.35 -28.64
N GLY A 276 -0.88 -36.29 -29.41
CA GLY A 276 -2.18 -35.78 -29.89
C GLY A 276 -3.09 -35.17 -28.78
N VAL A 277 -2.51 -34.83 -27.62
CA VAL A 277 -3.27 -34.28 -26.50
C VAL A 277 -3.51 -32.80 -26.70
N THR A 278 -4.76 -32.36 -26.54
CA THR A 278 -5.12 -30.93 -26.60
C THR A 278 -4.68 -30.25 -25.31
N ILE A 279 -3.85 -29.20 -25.42
CA ILE A 279 -3.49 -28.32 -24.31
C ILE A 279 -4.56 -27.23 -24.22
N LEU A 280 -5.20 -27.11 -23.04
CA LEU A 280 -6.28 -26.18 -22.79
C LEU A 280 -5.79 -24.89 -22.14
N ALA A 281 -4.89 -24.99 -21.15
CA ALA A 281 -4.29 -23.87 -20.46
C ALA A 281 -2.93 -24.22 -19.86
N LEU A 282 -2.12 -23.19 -19.61
CA LEU A 282 -0.87 -23.27 -18.84
C LEU A 282 -0.99 -22.27 -17.70
N GLU A 283 -1.09 -22.76 -16.48
CA GLU A 283 -1.35 -21.95 -15.30
C GLU A 283 -0.22 -22.08 -14.27
N PRO A 284 0.36 -20.98 -13.79
CA PRO A 284 1.23 -21.05 -12.63
C PRO A 284 0.40 -21.52 -11.42
N LEU A 285 0.91 -22.49 -10.64
CA LEU A 285 0.24 -23.00 -9.44
C LEU A 285 0.49 -22.12 -8.23
N GLU A 286 1.70 -21.63 -8.11
CA GLU A 286 2.12 -20.72 -7.05
C GLU A 286 3.17 -19.77 -7.64
N SER A 287 3.06 -18.46 -7.35
CA SER A 287 4.14 -17.55 -7.68
C SER A 287 5.33 -17.82 -6.73
N PRO A 288 6.58 -17.58 -7.16
CA PRO A 288 7.74 -17.65 -6.27
C PRO A 288 7.60 -16.76 -5.03
N LEU A 289 6.97 -15.59 -5.16
CA LEU A 289 6.66 -14.69 -4.05
C LEU A 289 5.66 -15.34 -3.09
N GLU A 290 4.61 -15.99 -3.60
CA GLU A 290 3.62 -16.69 -2.77
C GLU A 290 4.28 -17.81 -1.96
N ARG A 291 5.17 -18.59 -2.59
CA ARG A 291 5.95 -19.63 -1.91
C ARG A 291 6.83 -19.04 -0.81
N LEU A 292 7.57 -17.98 -1.09
CA LEU A 292 8.40 -17.27 -0.12
C LEU A 292 7.56 -16.78 1.06
N TYR A 293 6.39 -16.19 0.78
CA TYR A 293 5.44 -15.74 1.79
C TYR A 293 4.92 -16.88 2.66
N LEU A 294 4.44 -17.97 2.05
CA LEU A 294 3.94 -19.14 2.79
C LEU A 294 5.02 -19.79 3.65
N GLN A 295 6.25 -19.88 3.18
CA GLN A 295 7.38 -20.37 3.96
C GLN A 295 7.69 -19.47 5.15
N ALA A 296 7.69 -18.16 4.93
CA ALA A 296 7.97 -17.16 5.97
C ALA A 296 6.93 -17.18 7.11
N ILE A 297 5.65 -17.40 6.80
CA ILE A 297 4.59 -17.44 7.81
C ILE A 297 4.38 -18.82 8.44
N SER A 298 4.66 -19.94 7.69
CA SER A 298 4.40 -21.30 8.15
C SER A 298 5.25 -21.71 9.37
N GLY A 299 6.42 -21.15 9.55
CA GLY A 299 7.27 -21.39 10.72
C GLY A 299 6.70 -20.85 12.04
N LYS A 300 5.56 -20.15 12.01
CA LYS A 300 4.98 -19.48 13.18
C LYS A 300 3.47 -19.56 13.31
N LEU A 301 2.76 -20.23 12.43
CA LEU A 301 1.33 -20.48 12.61
C LEU A 301 1.00 -21.40 13.81
N ALA A 302 2.01 -21.94 14.51
CA ALA A 302 1.84 -22.67 15.75
C ALA A 302 1.70 -21.78 17.00
N VAL A 303 1.84 -20.44 16.88
CA VAL A 303 1.74 -19.53 18.04
C VAL A 303 1.00 -18.25 17.65
N ALA A 304 -0.22 -18.15 18.11
CA ALA A 304 -1.09 -16.98 18.23
C ALA A 304 -2.18 -16.84 17.16
N GLU A 305 -3.41 -17.03 17.64
CA GLU A 305 -4.60 -16.45 17.02
C GLU A 305 -4.40 -14.94 16.80
N PRO A 306 -4.91 -14.35 15.71
CA PRO A 306 -4.76 -12.94 15.46
C PRO A 306 -5.47 -12.14 16.56
N THR A 307 -4.70 -11.60 17.49
CA THR A 307 -5.23 -10.67 18.49
C THR A 307 -5.52 -9.35 17.79
N VAL A 308 -6.78 -9.12 17.44
CA VAL A 308 -7.24 -7.84 16.92
C VAL A 308 -6.99 -6.78 18.00
N LEU A 309 -6.09 -5.84 17.73
CA LEU A 309 -5.89 -4.69 18.61
C LEU A 309 -7.22 -3.93 18.75
N PRO A 310 -7.67 -3.63 19.99
CA PRO A 310 -8.88 -2.85 20.17
C PRO A 310 -8.72 -1.47 19.50
N PRO A 311 -9.77 -0.94 18.86
CA PRO A 311 -9.72 0.33 18.10
C PRO A 311 -9.21 1.55 18.89
N ALA A 312 -9.20 1.47 20.22
CA ALA A 312 -8.83 2.56 21.12
C ALA A 312 -7.32 2.61 21.47
N ALA A 313 -6.52 1.62 21.12
CA ALA A 313 -5.10 1.58 21.52
C ALA A 313 -4.23 2.68 20.86
N TRP A 314 -4.68 3.28 19.76
CA TRP A 314 -4.02 4.39 19.06
C TRP A 314 -4.56 5.77 19.46
N ALA A 315 -5.70 5.83 20.16
CA ALA A 315 -6.38 7.08 20.54
C ALA A 315 -5.91 7.67 21.89
N ALA A 316 -4.85 7.10 22.51
CA ALA A 316 -4.31 7.68 23.74
C ALA A 316 -3.64 9.03 23.41
N PRO A 317 -4.03 10.13 24.09
CA PRO A 317 -3.49 11.46 23.81
C PRO A 317 -1.98 11.48 24.06
N PHE A 318 -1.25 12.15 23.20
CA PHE A 318 0.17 12.42 23.31
C PHE A 318 0.47 13.07 24.66
N LYS A 319 1.15 12.39 25.59
CA LYS A 319 1.69 13.02 26.79
C LYS A 319 2.87 13.89 26.35
N GLY A 320 2.62 15.17 26.15
CA GLY A 320 3.65 16.14 25.75
C GLY A 320 3.24 17.19 24.74
N ALA A 321 2.00 17.16 24.23
CA ALA A 321 1.43 18.34 23.60
C ALA A 321 1.24 19.43 24.68
N PRO A 322 1.59 20.71 24.42
CA PRO A 322 1.19 21.79 25.31
C PRO A 322 -0.31 21.68 25.52
N ALA A 323 -0.75 21.74 26.79
CA ALA A 323 -2.15 21.65 27.14
C ALA A 323 -2.93 22.66 26.28
N ALA A 324 -3.66 22.15 25.30
CA ALA A 324 -4.69 22.94 24.67
C ALA A 324 -5.62 23.34 25.80
N ALA A 325 -5.76 24.64 26.04
CA ALA A 325 -6.65 25.18 27.04
C ALA A 325 -7.98 24.48 26.88
N THR A 326 -8.44 23.83 27.93
CA THR A 326 -9.79 23.27 28.03
C THR A 326 -10.75 24.44 27.98
N SER A 327 -11.13 24.85 26.80
CA SER A 327 -12.28 25.67 26.53
C SER A 327 -13.50 24.77 26.69
N SER A 328 -14.35 25.12 27.64
CA SER A 328 -15.63 24.51 27.96
C SER A 328 -16.44 24.15 26.71
N ALA A 329 -17.11 23.01 26.79
CA ALA A 329 -18.07 22.50 25.81
C ALA A 329 -19.21 23.48 25.55
N ASP A 330 -19.01 24.43 24.63
CA ASP A 330 -20.04 25.29 24.05
C ASP A 330 -19.49 26.03 22.80
N ALA A 331 -18.63 25.42 22.01
CA ALA A 331 -18.24 25.97 20.72
C ALA A 331 -19.32 25.64 19.68
N HIS A 332 -20.03 26.68 19.23
CA HIS A 332 -20.94 26.62 18.09
C HIS A 332 -20.20 26.03 16.83
N PRO A 333 -20.89 25.24 16.00
CA PRO A 333 -20.31 24.59 14.82
C PRO A 333 -19.95 25.53 13.65
N GLY A 334 -19.77 26.82 13.89
CA GLY A 334 -19.55 27.84 12.87
C GLY A 334 -18.13 28.35 12.69
N GLU A 335 -17.25 28.25 13.68
CA GLU A 335 -15.95 28.95 13.62
C GLU A 335 -14.91 28.32 12.71
N GLY A 336 -14.92 26.98 12.55
CA GLY A 336 -14.02 26.30 11.60
C GLY A 336 -14.36 26.57 10.14
N ASP A 337 -15.63 26.82 9.86
CA ASP A 337 -16.12 27.11 8.51
C ASP A 337 -15.78 28.54 8.06
N THR A 338 -15.75 29.48 8.99
CA THR A 338 -15.40 30.89 8.71
C THR A 338 -13.93 31.00 8.29
N LEU A 339 -13.03 30.34 8.98
CA LEU A 339 -11.60 30.36 8.67
C LEU A 339 -11.30 29.72 7.30
N LEU A 340 -11.99 28.64 6.95
CA LEU A 340 -11.82 27.99 5.66
C LEU A 340 -12.41 28.83 4.52
N ASN A 341 -13.54 29.49 4.73
CA ASN A 341 -14.15 30.37 3.75
C ASN A 341 -13.31 31.63 3.49
N GLU A 342 -12.68 32.19 4.52
CA GLU A 342 -11.71 33.29 4.37
C GLU A 342 -10.46 32.86 3.57
N LEU A 343 -9.90 31.68 3.87
CA LEU A 343 -8.75 31.15 3.16
C LEU A 343 -9.03 30.81 1.68
N LEU A 344 -10.29 30.46 1.37
CA LEU A 344 -10.74 30.16 0.00
C LEU A 344 -11.21 31.39 -0.77
N GLY A 345 -11.21 32.60 -0.16
CA GLY A 345 -11.65 33.84 -0.78
C GLY A 345 -13.16 33.93 -1.02
N ARG A 346 -13.95 33.16 -0.26
CA ARG A 346 -15.41 33.21 -0.32
C ARG A 346 -15.92 34.28 0.69
N THR A 347 -16.59 35.29 0.20
CA THR A 347 -17.25 36.29 1.04
C THR A 347 -18.73 35.93 1.22
N ASP A 348 -19.29 36.27 2.39
CA ASP A 348 -20.68 35.94 2.78
C ASP A 348 -21.76 36.47 1.80
N ASP A 349 -21.41 37.36 0.89
CA ASP A 349 -22.34 37.90 -0.12
C ASP A 349 -22.75 36.88 -1.20
N GLN A 350 -22.03 35.76 -1.37
CA GLN A 350 -22.40 34.74 -2.36
C GLN A 350 -23.46 33.76 -1.83
N GLU A 351 -23.59 33.56 -0.52
CA GLU A 351 -24.61 32.69 0.04
C GLU A 351 -26.00 33.35 0.08
N ALA A 352 -26.08 34.66 0.20
CA ALA A 352 -27.35 35.40 0.19
C ALA A 352 -28.05 35.39 -1.18
N GLY A 353 -27.27 35.27 -2.27
CA GLY A 353 -27.79 35.20 -3.63
C GLY A 353 -28.43 33.86 -4.00
N ARG A 354 -27.91 32.75 -3.46
CA ARG A 354 -28.45 31.41 -3.73
C ARG A 354 -29.76 31.11 -3.02
N ARG A 355 -29.94 31.59 -1.80
CA ARG A 355 -31.21 31.40 -1.05
C ARG A 355 -32.41 32.16 -1.63
N ARG A 356 -32.22 33.10 -2.56
CA ARG A 356 -33.31 33.82 -3.23
C ARG A 356 -33.74 33.20 -4.56
N GLN A 357 -32.92 32.30 -5.14
CA GLN A 357 -33.28 31.61 -6.37
C GLN A 357 -34.02 30.29 -6.14
N ASP A 358 -33.95 29.71 -4.92
CA ASP A 358 -34.68 28.48 -4.56
C ASP A 358 -36.07 28.75 -3.94
N ALA A 359 -36.54 30.02 -3.92
CA ALA A 359 -37.82 30.45 -3.36
C ALA A 359 -38.77 31.14 -4.37
N GLU A 360 -38.43 31.11 -5.69
CA GLU A 360 -39.33 31.39 -6.82
C GLU A 360 -39.39 30.11 -7.72
#